data_5194ae463f9702bb554a8297f42ccfb3
#
_entry.id   5194ae463f9702bb554a8297f42ccfb3
#
_cell.length_a   1.000
_cell.length_b   1.000
_cell.length_c   1.000
_cell.angle_alpha   90.00
_cell.angle_beta   90.00
_cell.angle_gamma   90.00
#
_symmetry.space_group_name_H-M   'P 1'
#
loop_
_entity.id
_entity.type
_entity.pdbx_description
1 polymer ?
#
loop_
_entity_poly.entity_id
_entity_poly.type
_entity_poly.pdbx_seq_one_letter_code
_entity_poly.pdbx_strand_id
1 'polypeptide(L)'
;MDSKKWNEKIKNNFNDAAYRYLEHSNIQKFFAKKIVHLIKELNPQKKGEWIDLGSGPGLLADEIEKISYQKVSRIDFSKKMLLENKLYRKKFLWDLNNDLPSEINNCSLLTSNFCIHWLNNPEKIIKNWFSKLKSGGFLIISYPTKNCFPEWKDTCRKNDIEYSGLNFLCSKELLKDFKSTEIHYSEKFNYLENFEDVYKLFRSIKNVGAQSTNFKRKTVKELKKIQKFWPKNYNNTVNLSWQIEIQIIKKL
;
A
#
# COMPACT_ATOMS: atom_id res chain seq x y z
N MET A 1 -20.92 -1.25 -5.74
CA MET A 1 -20.25 -1.27 -7.08
C MET A 1 -19.81 -2.70 -7.32
N ASP A 2 -19.99 -3.22 -8.53
CA ASP A 2 -19.47 -4.54 -8.91
C ASP A 2 -17.95 -4.57 -8.73
N SER A 3 -17.42 -5.65 -8.12
CA SER A 3 -15.99 -5.80 -7.81
C SER A 3 -15.10 -5.68 -9.05
N LYS A 4 -15.57 -6.15 -10.21
CA LYS A 4 -14.86 -6.04 -11.49
C LYS A 4 -14.71 -4.58 -11.92
N LYS A 5 -15.79 -3.79 -11.87
CA LYS A 5 -15.75 -2.36 -12.18
C LYS A 5 -14.87 -1.57 -11.20
N TRP A 6 -14.85 -2.00 -9.94
CA TRP A 6 -13.98 -1.42 -8.93
C TRP A 6 -12.49 -1.65 -9.25
N ASN A 7 -12.12 -2.89 -9.53
CA ASN A 7 -10.74 -3.25 -9.88
C ASN A 7 -10.27 -2.56 -11.15
N GLU A 8 -11.12 -2.46 -12.19
CA GLU A 8 -10.80 -1.70 -13.40
C GLU A 8 -10.56 -0.20 -13.12
N LYS A 9 -11.38 0.40 -12.27
CA LYS A 9 -11.21 1.80 -11.87
C LYS A 9 -9.87 2.04 -11.16
N ILE A 10 -9.51 1.17 -10.21
CA ILE A 10 -8.21 1.23 -9.52
C ILE A 10 -7.07 1.09 -10.53
N LYS A 11 -7.13 0.06 -11.37
CA LYS A 11 -6.11 -0.20 -12.40
C LYS A 11 -5.90 0.99 -13.33
N ASN A 12 -6.97 1.62 -13.80
CA ASN A 12 -6.89 2.78 -14.67
C ASN A 12 -6.26 3.98 -13.96
N ASN A 13 -6.62 4.23 -12.70
CA ASN A 13 -6.02 5.32 -11.93
C ASN A 13 -4.52 5.12 -11.71
N PHE A 14 -4.08 3.90 -11.39
CA PHE A 14 -2.65 3.59 -11.27
C PHE A 14 -1.92 3.65 -12.63
N ASN A 15 -2.53 3.18 -13.71
CA ASN A 15 -1.98 3.34 -15.05
C ASN A 15 -1.76 4.82 -15.41
N ASP A 16 -2.72 5.69 -15.09
CA ASP A 16 -2.64 7.13 -15.39
C ASP A 16 -1.62 7.87 -14.50
N ALA A 17 -1.33 7.34 -13.32
CA ALA A 17 -0.37 7.92 -12.39
C ALA A 17 1.07 7.40 -12.60
N ALA A 18 1.28 6.33 -13.36
CA ALA A 18 2.53 5.57 -13.40
C ALA A 18 3.76 6.45 -13.65
N TYR A 19 3.72 7.34 -14.65
CA TYR A 19 4.86 8.17 -15.05
C TYR A 19 5.32 9.18 -13.97
N ARG A 20 4.43 9.53 -13.01
CA ARG A 20 4.72 10.49 -11.95
C ARG A 20 4.74 9.87 -10.54
N TYR A 21 4.42 8.57 -10.44
CA TYR A 21 4.28 7.89 -9.16
C TYR A 21 5.53 8.04 -8.28
N LEU A 22 6.70 7.80 -8.86
CA LEU A 22 7.97 7.89 -8.11
C LEU A 22 8.25 9.31 -7.59
N GLU A 23 7.79 10.36 -8.28
CA GLU A 23 7.96 11.74 -7.82
C GLU A 23 7.10 12.03 -6.59
N HIS A 24 5.87 11.51 -6.55
CA HIS A 24 4.87 11.87 -5.55
C HIS A 24 4.65 10.84 -4.43
N SER A 25 5.35 9.70 -4.45
CA SER A 25 5.16 8.58 -3.51
C SER A 25 6.01 8.71 -2.24
N ASN A 26 5.99 9.85 -1.54
CA ASN A 26 6.85 10.12 -0.40
C ASN A 26 6.62 9.15 0.77
N ILE A 27 5.36 8.93 1.15
CA ILE A 27 5.02 8.01 2.23
C ILE A 27 5.39 6.57 1.87
N GLN A 28 5.15 6.14 0.62
CA GLN A 28 5.52 4.81 0.17
C GLN A 28 7.04 4.60 0.18
N LYS A 29 7.82 5.62 -0.20
CA LYS A 29 9.30 5.61 -0.10
C LYS A 29 9.77 5.50 1.34
N PHE A 30 9.15 6.25 2.25
CA PHE A 30 9.50 6.22 3.66
C PHE A 30 9.30 4.81 4.25
N PHE A 31 8.15 4.19 4.00
CA PHE A 31 7.88 2.84 4.51
C PHE A 31 8.64 1.76 3.77
N ALA A 32 8.96 1.92 2.48
CA ALA A 32 9.87 1.03 1.78
C ALA A 32 11.25 0.98 2.47
N LYS A 33 11.82 2.12 2.86
CA LYS A 33 13.09 2.17 3.60
C LYS A 33 12.99 1.49 4.97
N LYS A 34 11.87 1.64 5.69
CA LYS A 34 11.64 0.91 6.96
C LYS A 34 11.60 -0.60 6.74
N ILE A 35 10.86 -1.07 5.72
CA ILE A 35 10.79 -2.49 5.37
C ILE A 35 12.19 -3.02 5.03
N VAL A 36 12.97 -2.26 4.25
CA VAL A 36 14.35 -2.64 3.88
C VAL A 36 15.25 -2.77 5.11
N HIS A 37 15.11 -1.90 6.10
CA HIS A 37 15.83 -2.01 7.37
C HIS A 37 15.49 -3.30 8.11
N LEU A 38 14.21 -3.62 8.23
CA LEU A 38 13.74 -4.87 8.84
C LEU A 38 14.22 -6.11 8.06
N ILE A 39 14.23 -6.08 6.73
CA ILE A 39 14.76 -7.18 5.90
C ILE A 39 16.25 -7.40 6.17
N LYS A 40 17.03 -6.34 6.36
CA LYS A 40 18.45 -6.43 6.70
C LYS A 40 18.67 -7.13 8.04
N GLU A 41 17.85 -6.84 9.04
CA GLU A 41 17.91 -7.47 10.36
C GLU A 41 17.45 -8.93 10.32
N LEU A 42 16.37 -9.23 9.58
CA LEU A 42 15.83 -10.59 9.44
C LEU A 42 16.77 -11.51 8.67
N ASN A 43 17.59 -10.95 7.77
CA ASN A 43 18.49 -11.67 6.88
C ASN A 43 17.83 -12.93 6.25
N PRO A 44 16.76 -12.76 5.44
CA PRO A 44 16.02 -13.90 4.87
C PRO A 44 16.94 -14.82 4.05
N GLN A 45 16.57 -16.09 4.00
CA GLN A 45 17.35 -17.07 3.23
C GLN A 45 17.47 -16.65 1.77
N LYS A 46 18.68 -16.63 1.22
CA LYS A 46 18.96 -16.28 -0.18
C LYS A 46 18.52 -17.35 -1.17
N LYS A 47 18.42 -18.62 -0.73
CA LYS A 47 17.90 -19.72 -1.55
C LYS A 47 16.37 -19.67 -1.55
N GLY A 48 15.76 -19.46 -2.70
CA GLY A 48 14.33 -19.30 -2.92
C GLY A 48 14.00 -17.94 -3.54
N GLU A 49 12.78 -17.80 -4.04
CA GLU A 49 12.36 -16.57 -4.72
C GLU A 49 12.08 -15.44 -3.72
N TRP A 50 12.42 -14.21 -4.13
CA TRP A 50 12.04 -12.98 -3.47
C TRP A 50 11.11 -12.21 -4.40
N ILE A 51 9.94 -11.83 -3.93
CA ILE A 51 8.89 -11.24 -4.77
C ILE A 51 8.25 -10.05 -4.08
N ASP A 52 8.06 -8.96 -4.82
CA ASP A 52 7.32 -7.78 -4.41
C ASP A 52 5.93 -7.77 -5.04
N LEU A 53 4.89 -7.86 -4.20
CA LEU A 53 3.49 -8.02 -4.56
C LEU A 53 2.79 -6.65 -4.55
N GLY A 54 2.24 -6.22 -5.69
CA GLY A 54 1.78 -4.86 -5.90
C GLY A 54 2.96 -3.89 -5.99
N SER A 55 3.99 -4.30 -6.73
CA SER A 55 5.30 -3.65 -6.77
C SER A 55 5.27 -2.23 -7.36
N GLY A 56 4.20 -1.87 -8.08
CA GLY A 56 4.16 -0.62 -8.82
C GLY A 56 5.36 -0.47 -9.76
N PRO A 57 6.05 0.67 -9.75
CA PRO A 57 7.27 0.89 -10.56
C PRO A 57 8.52 0.23 -9.95
N GLY A 58 8.38 -0.62 -8.93
CA GLY A 58 9.47 -1.36 -8.31
C GLY A 58 10.17 -0.66 -7.14
N LEU A 59 9.51 0.32 -6.52
CA LEU A 59 10.09 1.17 -5.49
C LEU A 59 10.69 0.37 -4.31
N LEU A 60 9.94 -0.58 -3.74
CA LEU A 60 10.43 -1.41 -2.64
C LEU A 60 11.43 -2.45 -3.15
N ALA A 61 11.13 -3.12 -4.26
CA ALA A 61 11.98 -4.13 -4.84
C ALA A 61 13.39 -3.60 -5.17
N ASP A 62 13.49 -2.39 -5.72
CA ASP A 62 14.77 -1.76 -6.05
C ASP A 62 15.60 -1.45 -4.79
N GLU A 63 14.96 -0.99 -3.72
CA GLU A 63 15.64 -0.74 -2.44
C GLU A 63 16.10 -2.05 -1.77
N ILE A 64 15.31 -3.14 -1.86
CA ILE A 64 15.72 -4.46 -1.37
C ILE A 64 16.96 -4.96 -2.13
N GLU A 65 16.96 -4.86 -3.46
CA GLU A 65 18.09 -5.31 -4.30
C GLU A 65 19.38 -4.57 -3.98
N LYS A 66 19.33 -3.27 -3.67
CA LYS A 66 20.50 -2.47 -3.31
C LYS A 66 21.23 -3.00 -2.06
N ILE A 67 20.48 -3.55 -1.09
CA ILE A 67 21.08 -3.98 0.18
C ILE A 67 21.40 -5.48 0.23
N SER A 68 20.66 -6.30 -0.53
CA SER A 68 20.70 -7.76 -0.41
C SER A 68 21.50 -8.45 -1.53
N TYR A 69 21.70 -7.76 -2.65
CA TYR A 69 22.22 -8.31 -3.91
C TYR A 69 21.33 -9.44 -4.49
N GLN A 70 20.10 -9.61 -3.97
CA GLN A 70 19.11 -10.58 -4.46
C GLN A 70 18.25 -9.94 -5.53
N LYS A 71 17.98 -10.68 -6.61
CA LYS A 71 16.99 -10.27 -7.61
C LYS A 71 15.59 -10.45 -7.01
N VAL A 72 14.77 -9.41 -7.10
CA VAL A 72 13.38 -9.43 -6.63
C VAL A 72 12.45 -9.43 -7.84
N SER A 73 11.60 -10.44 -7.97
CA SER A 73 10.55 -10.47 -8.99
C SER A 73 9.44 -9.48 -8.63
N ARG A 74 8.77 -8.92 -9.63
CA ARG A 74 7.75 -7.88 -9.45
C ARG A 74 6.41 -8.33 -9.99
N ILE A 75 5.37 -8.14 -9.20
CA ILE A 75 3.98 -8.43 -9.60
C ILE A 75 3.15 -7.16 -9.46
N ASP A 76 2.46 -6.79 -10.52
CA ASP A 76 1.48 -5.70 -10.49
C ASP A 76 0.41 -5.91 -11.58
N PHE A 77 -0.80 -5.42 -11.35
CA PHE A 77 -1.87 -5.47 -12.35
C PHE A 77 -1.84 -4.29 -13.34
N SER A 78 -1.08 -3.25 -13.02
CA SER A 78 -0.89 -2.08 -13.89
C SER A 78 0.31 -2.30 -14.81
N LYS A 79 0.02 -2.51 -16.09
CA LYS A 79 1.08 -2.63 -17.11
C LYS A 79 1.99 -1.39 -17.15
N LYS A 80 1.41 -0.18 -17.01
CA LYS A 80 2.19 1.05 -17.07
C LYS A 80 3.12 1.18 -15.87
N MET A 81 2.68 0.79 -14.65
CA MET A 81 3.56 0.73 -13.47
C MET A 81 4.76 -0.20 -13.70
N LEU A 82 4.54 -1.41 -14.22
CA LEU A 82 5.62 -2.34 -14.51
C LEU A 82 6.58 -1.83 -15.59
N LEU A 83 6.12 -1.00 -16.53
CA LEU A 83 6.97 -0.41 -17.57
C LEU A 83 7.87 0.71 -17.01
N GLU A 84 7.43 1.43 -15.97
CA GLU A 84 8.26 2.46 -15.31
C GLU A 84 9.46 1.86 -14.56
N ASN A 85 9.42 0.58 -14.21
CA ASN A 85 10.59 -0.10 -13.65
C ASN A 85 11.63 -0.38 -14.75
N LYS A 86 12.75 0.37 -14.67
CA LYS A 86 13.82 0.34 -15.68
C LYS A 86 14.74 -0.87 -15.57
N LEU A 87 14.77 -1.55 -14.43
CA LEU A 87 15.63 -2.71 -14.24
C LEU A 87 15.09 -3.92 -14.98
N TYR A 88 16.00 -4.66 -15.64
CA TYR A 88 15.64 -5.92 -16.28
C TYR A 88 15.47 -7.00 -15.20
N ARG A 89 14.23 -7.24 -14.82
CA ARG A 89 13.82 -8.21 -13.80
C ARG A 89 12.60 -8.99 -14.26
N LYS A 90 12.36 -10.15 -13.65
CA LYS A 90 11.14 -10.93 -13.88
C LYS A 90 9.93 -10.12 -13.41
N LYS A 91 9.00 -9.84 -14.31
CA LYS A 91 7.81 -9.05 -14.08
C LYS A 91 6.58 -9.87 -14.46
N PHE A 92 5.58 -9.87 -13.59
CA PHE A 92 4.30 -10.53 -13.83
C PHE A 92 3.21 -9.46 -13.90
N LEU A 93 2.55 -9.36 -15.04
CA LEU A 93 1.32 -8.59 -15.17
C LEU A 93 0.17 -9.45 -14.63
N TRP A 94 -0.19 -9.24 -13.36
CA TRP A 94 -1.11 -10.13 -12.67
C TRP A 94 -2.00 -9.38 -11.68
N ASP A 95 -3.30 -9.76 -11.61
CA ASP A 95 -4.23 -9.24 -10.61
C ASP A 95 -4.13 -10.09 -9.33
N LEU A 96 -3.64 -9.47 -8.25
CA LEU A 96 -3.46 -10.09 -6.95
C LEU A 96 -4.77 -10.46 -6.24
N ASN A 97 -5.94 -10.11 -6.78
CA ASN A 97 -7.22 -10.67 -6.34
C ASN A 97 -7.40 -12.14 -6.75
N ASN A 98 -6.60 -12.62 -7.70
CA ASN A 98 -6.52 -14.03 -8.06
C ASN A 98 -5.39 -14.72 -7.28
N ASP A 99 -5.44 -16.05 -7.23
CA ASP A 99 -4.32 -16.84 -6.70
C ASP A 99 -3.04 -16.51 -7.46
N LEU A 100 -1.90 -16.54 -6.77
CA LEU A 100 -0.61 -16.31 -7.42
C LEU A 100 -0.34 -17.35 -8.51
N PRO A 101 0.39 -16.99 -9.59
CA PRO A 101 0.80 -17.94 -10.62
C PRO A 101 1.38 -19.22 -10.03
N SER A 102 1.11 -20.36 -10.67
CA SER A 102 1.48 -21.69 -10.16
C SER A 102 3.00 -21.87 -10.00
N GLU A 103 3.78 -21.18 -10.83
CA GLU A 103 5.25 -21.17 -10.76
C GLU A 103 5.79 -20.45 -9.52
N ILE A 104 4.99 -19.66 -8.84
CA ILE A 104 5.37 -18.96 -7.61
C ILE A 104 5.15 -19.90 -6.41
N ASN A 105 6.23 -20.49 -5.96
CA ASN A 105 6.26 -21.39 -4.81
C ASN A 105 7.65 -21.34 -4.14
N ASN A 106 7.74 -21.86 -2.92
CA ASN A 106 9.00 -21.94 -2.17
C ASN A 106 9.73 -20.59 -2.02
N CYS A 107 8.94 -19.52 -1.83
CA CYS A 107 9.47 -18.18 -1.68
C CYS A 107 10.15 -18.03 -0.31
N SER A 108 11.31 -17.38 -0.30
CA SER A 108 11.99 -17.02 0.95
C SER A 108 11.51 -15.68 1.49
N LEU A 109 11.08 -14.80 0.58
CA LEU A 109 10.59 -13.47 0.93
C LEU A 109 9.46 -13.05 -0.01
N LEU A 110 8.34 -12.70 0.57
CA LEU A 110 7.25 -11.98 -0.09
C LEU A 110 7.11 -10.62 0.59
N THR A 111 7.07 -9.55 -0.19
CA THR A 111 6.85 -8.18 0.32
C THR A 111 5.64 -7.55 -0.34
N SER A 112 4.98 -6.62 0.37
CA SER A 112 3.90 -5.81 -0.20
C SER A 112 3.82 -4.48 0.55
N ASN A 113 4.04 -3.39 -0.16
CA ASN A 113 4.03 -2.05 0.40
C ASN A 113 2.87 -1.22 -0.18
N PHE A 114 1.91 -0.81 0.66
CA PHE A 114 0.74 -0.02 0.26
C PHE A 114 -0.14 -0.67 -0.83
N CYS A 115 -0.29 -2.00 -0.83
CA CYS A 115 -1.10 -2.71 -1.82
C CYS A 115 -2.36 -3.36 -1.24
N ILE A 116 -2.27 -4.05 -0.09
CA ILE A 116 -3.32 -4.96 0.38
C ILE A 116 -4.69 -4.30 0.62
N HIS A 117 -4.76 -3.02 0.92
CA HIS A 117 -6.00 -2.27 1.12
C HIS A 117 -6.79 -2.01 -0.18
N TRP A 118 -6.23 -2.35 -1.33
CA TRP A 118 -6.89 -2.32 -2.63
C TRP A 118 -7.53 -3.66 -3.01
N LEU A 119 -7.24 -4.73 -2.26
CA LEU A 119 -7.70 -6.08 -2.54
C LEU A 119 -9.12 -6.32 -2.01
N ASN A 120 -9.88 -7.19 -2.69
CA ASN A 120 -11.28 -7.44 -2.35
C ASN A 120 -11.45 -8.22 -1.04
N ASN A 121 -10.60 -9.25 -0.81
CA ASN A 121 -10.60 -10.09 0.38
C ASN A 121 -9.17 -10.24 0.90
N PRO A 122 -8.58 -9.18 1.49
CA PRO A 122 -7.18 -9.13 1.82
C PRO A 122 -6.76 -10.23 2.82
N GLU A 123 -7.60 -10.63 3.78
CA GLU A 123 -7.34 -11.70 4.74
C GLU A 123 -7.13 -13.06 4.05
N LYS A 124 -7.97 -13.40 3.08
CA LYS A 124 -7.82 -14.63 2.29
C LYS A 124 -6.60 -14.57 1.39
N ILE A 125 -6.36 -13.43 0.79
CA ILE A 125 -5.26 -13.22 -0.16
C ILE A 125 -3.91 -13.32 0.54
N ILE A 126 -3.71 -12.67 1.70
CA ILE A 126 -2.45 -12.77 2.45
C ILE A 126 -2.18 -14.19 2.94
N LYS A 127 -3.24 -14.95 3.28
CA LYS A 127 -3.12 -16.37 3.64
C LYS A 127 -2.67 -17.22 2.45
N ASN A 128 -3.19 -16.95 1.25
CA ASN A 128 -2.72 -17.56 0.01
C ASN A 128 -1.24 -17.22 -0.24
N TRP A 129 -0.83 -15.96 -0.12
CA TRP A 129 0.57 -15.55 -0.25
C TRP A 129 1.48 -16.27 0.77
N PHE A 130 1.04 -16.32 2.03
CA PHE A 130 1.76 -17.02 3.08
C PHE A 130 1.96 -18.52 2.76
N SER A 131 0.98 -19.17 2.13
CA SER A 131 1.10 -20.58 1.73
C SER A 131 2.24 -20.82 0.74
N LYS A 132 2.60 -19.81 -0.07
CA LYS A 132 3.67 -19.86 -1.07
C LYS A 132 5.09 -19.73 -0.49
N LEU A 133 5.19 -19.37 0.79
CA LEU A 133 6.47 -19.35 1.48
C LEU A 133 6.97 -20.77 1.73
N LYS A 134 8.28 -20.95 1.72
CA LYS A 134 8.92 -22.13 2.31
C LYS A 134 9.03 -22.00 3.83
N SER A 135 9.33 -23.09 4.53
CA SER A 135 9.66 -23.04 5.96
C SER A 135 10.82 -22.07 6.21
N GLY A 136 10.68 -21.21 7.23
CA GLY A 136 11.60 -20.11 7.54
C GLY A 136 11.47 -18.88 6.63
N GLY A 137 10.55 -18.88 5.65
CA GLY A 137 10.28 -17.74 4.79
C GLY A 137 9.44 -16.66 5.49
N PHE A 138 9.50 -15.43 4.96
CA PHE A 138 8.82 -14.26 5.51
C PHE A 138 7.86 -13.61 4.52
N LEU A 139 6.69 -13.23 5.01
CA LEU A 139 5.78 -12.29 4.36
C LEU A 139 5.82 -10.97 5.12
N ILE A 140 6.19 -9.89 4.45
CA ILE A 140 6.25 -8.54 5.02
C ILE A 140 5.24 -7.65 4.30
N ILE A 141 4.30 -7.10 5.04
CA ILE A 141 3.26 -6.22 4.50
C ILE A 141 3.22 -4.90 5.24
N SER A 142 2.99 -3.80 4.51
CA SER A 142 2.69 -2.49 5.09
C SER A 142 1.39 -1.93 4.53
N TYR A 143 0.57 -1.35 5.37
CA TYR A 143 -0.75 -0.86 4.98
C TYR A 143 -1.27 0.24 5.91
N PRO A 144 -2.09 1.16 5.38
CA PRO A 144 -2.80 2.15 6.19
C PRO A 144 -3.87 1.49 7.05
N THR A 145 -3.96 1.90 8.32
CA THR A 145 -4.95 1.41 9.28
C THR A 145 -6.21 2.28 9.30
N LYS A 146 -7.27 1.77 9.94
CA LYS A 146 -8.52 2.52 10.14
C LYS A 146 -8.36 3.88 10.83
N ASN A 147 -7.22 4.14 11.47
CA ASN A 147 -6.92 5.40 12.16
C ASN A 147 -6.31 6.47 11.24
N CYS A 148 -6.13 6.19 9.94
CA CYS A 148 -5.70 7.22 8.98
C CYS A 148 -6.76 8.31 8.81
N PHE A 149 -6.28 9.52 8.52
CA PHE A 149 -7.07 10.68 8.10
C PHE A 149 -8.08 11.20 9.11
N PRO A 150 -7.73 11.31 10.41
CA PRO A 150 -8.65 11.85 11.42
C PRO A 150 -9.14 13.27 11.06
N GLU A 151 -8.26 14.11 10.50
CA GLU A 151 -8.59 15.48 10.10
C GLU A 151 -9.71 15.51 9.04
N TRP A 152 -9.62 14.62 8.05
CA TRP A 152 -10.63 14.53 6.99
C TRP A 152 -11.94 13.97 7.52
N LYS A 153 -11.89 12.87 8.29
CA LYS A 153 -13.06 12.25 8.92
C LYS A 153 -13.80 13.22 9.82
N ASP A 154 -13.08 13.95 10.68
CA ASP A 154 -13.66 14.90 11.61
C ASP A 154 -14.23 16.13 10.90
N THR A 155 -13.54 16.64 9.88
CA THR A 155 -14.04 17.74 9.06
C THR A 155 -15.35 17.35 8.37
N CYS A 156 -15.42 16.16 7.79
CA CYS A 156 -16.64 15.66 7.15
C CYS A 156 -17.77 15.48 8.17
N ARG A 157 -17.51 14.82 9.30
CA ARG A 157 -18.50 14.56 10.35
C ARG A 157 -19.09 15.85 10.94
N LYS A 158 -18.24 16.84 11.27
CA LYS A 158 -18.67 18.11 11.88
C LYS A 158 -19.44 19.03 10.93
N ASN A 159 -19.43 18.75 9.63
CA ASN A 159 -20.02 19.60 8.60
C ASN A 159 -21.08 18.89 7.76
N ASP A 160 -21.58 17.73 8.19
CA ASP A 160 -22.59 16.93 7.48
C ASP A 160 -22.19 16.65 6.02
N ILE A 161 -20.92 16.30 5.82
CA ILE A 161 -20.37 15.90 4.54
C ILE A 161 -20.05 14.40 4.61
N GLU A 162 -20.50 13.63 3.64
CA GLU A 162 -20.14 12.23 3.55
C GLU A 162 -18.62 12.07 3.41
N TYR A 163 -17.99 11.25 4.26
CA TYR A 163 -16.57 10.91 4.09
C TYR A 163 -16.39 10.06 2.82
N SER A 164 -15.48 10.46 1.95
CA SER A 164 -15.25 9.78 0.66
C SER A 164 -13.89 9.10 0.52
N GLY A 165 -13.13 9.02 1.59
CA GLY A 165 -11.90 8.22 1.62
C GLY A 165 -12.17 6.73 1.78
N LEU A 166 -11.13 5.90 1.65
CA LEU A 166 -11.23 4.47 1.87
C LEU A 166 -11.41 4.15 3.35
N ASN A 167 -12.16 3.08 3.62
CA ASN A 167 -12.17 2.43 4.92
C ASN A 167 -11.03 1.43 4.96
N PHE A 168 -10.01 1.75 5.76
CA PHE A 168 -8.82 0.93 5.87
C PHE A 168 -9.00 -0.22 6.87
N LEU A 169 -8.11 -1.20 6.80
CA LEU A 169 -8.16 -2.46 7.49
C LEU A 169 -7.86 -2.35 8.99
N CYS A 170 -8.37 -3.32 9.72
CA CYS A 170 -7.99 -3.59 11.11
C CYS A 170 -7.08 -4.83 11.14
N SER A 171 -5.92 -4.74 11.79
CA SER A 171 -4.98 -5.86 11.90
C SER A 171 -5.58 -7.12 12.51
N LYS A 172 -6.49 -6.98 13.49
CA LYS A 172 -7.19 -8.12 14.09
C LYS A 172 -8.03 -8.90 13.07
N GLU A 173 -8.68 -8.20 12.14
CA GLU A 173 -9.46 -8.84 11.09
C GLU A 173 -8.54 -9.45 10.04
N LEU A 174 -7.50 -8.72 9.65
CA LEU A 174 -6.56 -9.14 8.62
C LEU A 174 -5.77 -10.39 9.00
N LEU A 175 -5.38 -10.52 10.27
CA LEU A 175 -4.50 -11.59 10.76
C LEU A 175 -5.23 -12.65 11.60
N LYS A 176 -6.56 -12.64 11.64
CA LYS A 176 -7.36 -13.55 12.49
C LYS A 176 -7.05 -15.05 12.31
N ASP A 177 -6.62 -15.42 11.10
CA ASP A 177 -6.33 -16.80 10.72
C ASP A 177 -4.87 -17.21 10.89
N PHE A 178 -4.02 -16.30 11.43
CA PHE A 178 -2.61 -16.59 11.72
C PHE A 178 -2.42 -16.90 13.20
N LYS A 179 -1.53 -17.87 13.49
CA LYS A 179 -1.14 -18.19 14.87
C LYS A 179 -0.26 -17.06 15.42
N SER A 180 -0.34 -16.81 16.71
CA SER A 180 0.52 -15.80 17.35
C SER A 180 2.01 -16.07 17.16
N THR A 181 2.40 -17.36 17.07
CA THR A 181 3.79 -17.79 16.82
C THR A 181 4.27 -17.51 15.40
N GLU A 182 3.36 -17.29 14.45
CA GLU A 182 3.67 -16.92 13.06
C GLU A 182 3.86 -15.42 12.90
N ILE A 183 3.28 -14.60 13.78
CA ILE A 183 3.42 -13.15 13.77
C ILE A 183 4.75 -12.77 14.42
N HIS A 184 5.76 -12.55 13.57
CA HIS A 184 7.12 -12.27 14.02
C HIS A 184 7.33 -10.81 14.45
N TYR A 185 6.60 -9.88 13.82
CA TYR A 185 6.71 -8.45 14.10
C TYR A 185 5.39 -7.74 13.76
N SER A 186 5.00 -6.77 14.59
CA SER A 186 3.82 -5.94 14.38
C SER A 186 4.06 -4.58 15.00
N GLU A 187 4.13 -3.53 14.19
CA GLU A 187 4.32 -2.16 14.70
C GLU A 187 3.50 -1.15 13.89
N LYS A 188 2.95 -0.17 14.59
CA LYS A 188 2.20 0.95 14.03
C LYS A 188 3.03 2.23 14.09
N PHE A 189 3.11 2.91 12.96
CA PHE A 189 3.84 4.14 12.79
C PHE A 189 2.88 5.27 12.44
N ASN A 190 3.01 6.38 13.12
CA ASN A 190 2.33 7.61 12.73
C ASN A 190 3.23 8.38 11.76
N TYR A 191 2.64 8.86 10.67
CA TYR A 191 3.32 9.66 9.66
C TYR A 191 2.47 10.87 9.33
N LEU A 192 3.07 12.04 9.31
CA LEU A 192 2.40 13.31 9.08
C LEU A 192 2.89 13.92 7.76
N GLU A 193 1.96 14.18 6.86
CA GLU A 193 2.22 15.00 5.67
C GLU A 193 1.66 16.39 5.88
N ASN A 194 2.41 17.40 5.45
CA ASN A 194 1.99 18.80 5.50
C ASN A 194 1.78 19.33 4.08
N PHE A 195 0.70 20.05 3.86
CA PHE A 195 0.32 20.63 2.58
C PHE A 195 -0.05 22.09 2.74
N GLU A 196 0.17 22.88 1.69
CA GLU A 196 -0.23 24.27 1.62
C GLU A 196 -1.74 24.44 1.85
N ASP A 197 -2.53 23.56 1.25
CA ASP A 197 -4.00 23.55 1.38
C ASP A 197 -4.60 22.16 1.08
N VAL A 198 -5.90 22.00 1.29
CA VAL A 198 -6.63 20.74 1.04
C VAL A 198 -6.67 20.36 -0.44
N TYR A 199 -6.60 21.31 -1.37
CA TYR A 199 -6.58 20.99 -2.80
C TYR A 199 -5.22 20.36 -3.20
N LYS A 200 -4.11 20.87 -2.65
CA LYS A 200 -2.77 20.28 -2.82
C LYS A 200 -2.72 18.88 -2.22
N LEU A 201 -3.34 18.70 -1.03
CA LEU A 201 -3.47 17.40 -0.38
C LEU A 201 -4.22 16.40 -1.28
N PHE A 202 -5.42 16.72 -1.77
CA PHE A 202 -6.17 15.81 -2.65
C PHE A 202 -5.47 15.57 -3.99
N ARG A 203 -4.72 16.56 -4.48
CA ARG A 203 -3.89 16.40 -5.67
C ARG A 203 -2.76 15.40 -5.43
N SER A 204 -2.13 15.39 -4.25
CA SER A 204 -1.08 14.41 -3.93
C SER A 204 -1.61 12.98 -3.96
N ILE A 205 -2.78 12.73 -3.37
CA ILE A 205 -3.47 11.42 -3.44
C ILE A 205 -3.75 11.02 -4.90
N LYS A 206 -4.18 11.97 -5.74
CA LYS A 206 -4.43 11.73 -7.17
C LYS A 206 -3.14 11.43 -7.93
N ASN A 207 -2.05 12.10 -7.60
CA ASN A 207 -0.77 11.95 -8.31
C ASN A 207 -0.17 10.54 -8.16
N VAL A 208 -0.47 9.84 -7.08
CA VAL A 208 -0.08 8.43 -6.87
C VAL A 208 -1.16 7.43 -7.31
N GLY A 209 -2.24 7.89 -7.97
CA GLY A 209 -3.31 7.01 -8.44
C GLY A 209 -4.29 6.52 -7.35
N ALA A 210 -4.17 7.02 -6.13
CA ALA A 210 -4.94 6.56 -4.97
C ALA A 210 -6.31 7.24 -4.79
N GLN A 211 -6.82 7.95 -5.81
CA GLN A 211 -8.09 8.69 -5.76
C GLN A 211 -9.34 7.80 -5.92
N SER A 212 -9.20 6.48 -6.01
CA SER A 212 -10.37 5.59 -6.13
C SER A 212 -11.23 5.63 -4.89
N THR A 213 -12.52 5.81 -5.08
CA THR A 213 -13.53 5.76 -4.01
C THR A 213 -14.82 5.17 -4.55
N ASN A 214 -15.58 4.48 -3.70
CA ASN A 214 -16.93 3.98 -4.00
C ASN A 214 -18.01 5.04 -3.78
N PHE A 215 -17.66 6.18 -3.19
CA PHE A 215 -18.57 7.28 -2.91
C PHE A 215 -18.72 8.20 -4.12
N LYS A 216 -19.78 9.01 -4.13
CA LYS A 216 -19.96 10.06 -5.14
C LYS A 216 -18.79 11.04 -5.12
N ARG A 217 -18.46 11.57 -6.28
CA ARG A 217 -17.50 12.68 -6.38
C ARG A 217 -18.05 13.87 -5.59
N LYS A 218 -17.18 14.51 -4.81
CA LYS A 218 -17.55 15.72 -4.08
C LYS A 218 -17.89 16.85 -5.04
N THR A 219 -18.94 17.58 -4.74
CA THR A 219 -19.29 18.81 -5.44
C THR A 219 -18.27 19.90 -5.11
N VAL A 220 -18.21 20.93 -5.95
CA VAL A 220 -17.37 22.12 -5.68
C VAL A 220 -17.74 22.78 -4.35
N LYS A 221 -19.04 22.81 -4.01
CA LYS A 221 -19.53 23.37 -2.74
C LYS A 221 -19.01 22.58 -1.53
N GLU A 222 -19.05 21.24 -1.58
CA GLU A 222 -18.50 20.37 -0.52
C GLU A 222 -16.98 20.53 -0.40
N LEU A 223 -16.25 20.60 -1.51
CA LEU A 223 -14.79 20.79 -1.48
C LEU A 223 -14.41 22.14 -0.86
N LYS A 224 -15.12 23.23 -1.21
CA LYS A 224 -14.93 24.54 -0.58
C LYS A 224 -15.25 24.49 0.92
N LYS A 225 -16.29 23.75 1.33
CA LYS A 225 -16.64 23.57 2.74
C LYS A 225 -15.56 22.78 3.48
N ILE A 226 -15.05 21.69 2.90
CA ILE A 226 -13.93 20.91 3.46
C ILE A 226 -12.69 21.82 3.61
N GLN A 227 -12.30 22.57 2.57
CA GLN A 227 -11.17 23.50 2.62
C GLN A 227 -11.33 24.55 3.73
N LYS A 228 -12.54 25.10 3.90
CA LYS A 228 -12.83 26.13 4.91
C LYS A 228 -12.69 25.59 6.34
N PHE A 229 -13.15 24.37 6.61
CA PHE A 229 -13.27 23.80 7.95
C PHE A 229 -12.17 22.77 8.30
N TRP A 230 -11.25 22.50 7.36
CA TRP A 230 -10.09 21.67 7.68
C TRP A 230 -9.22 22.32 8.75
N PRO A 231 -8.78 21.57 9.78
CA PRO A 231 -7.91 22.14 10.82
C PRO A 231 -6.59 22.63 10.20
N LYS A 232 -6.26 23.88 10.53
CA LYS A 232 -5.03 24.52 10.05
C LYS A 232 -4.01 24.62 11.16
N ASN A 233 -2.74 24.50 10.76
CA ASN A 233 -1.59 24.78 11.61
C ASN A 233 -1.42 26.29 11.80
N TYR A 234 -0.51 26.66 12.73
CA TYR A 234 -0.15 28.06 12.97
C TYR A 234 0.43 28.77 11.72
N ASN A 235 1.02 28.01 10.77
CA ASN A 235 1.48 28.53 9.46
C ASN A 235 0.40 28.53 8.38
N ASN A 236 -0.87 28.39 8.74
CA ASN A 236 -2.01 28.30 7.83
C ASN A 236 -1.98 27.13 6.84
N THR A 237 -1.11 26.13 7.07
CA THR A 237 -1.01 24.87 6.31
C THR A 237 -1.95 23.80 6.89
N VAL A 238 -2.15 22.72 6.14
CA VAL A 238 -3.01 21.61 6.54
C VAL A 238 -2.21 20.32 6.67
N ASN A 239 -2.56 19.50 7.65
CA ASN A 239 -1.96 18.19 7.85
C ASN A 239 -2.86 17.07 7.36
N LEU A 240 -2.23 15.96 6.94
CA LEU A 240 -2.85 14.66 6.74
C LEU A 240 -2.11 13.62 7.56
N SER A 241 -2.78 13.10 8.58
CA SER A 241 -2.21 12.09 9.47
C SER A 241 -2.47 10.68 8.95
N TRP A 242 -1.39 9.90 8.85
CA TRP A 242 -1.41 8.49 8.52
C TRP A 242 -1.05 7.66 9.74
N GLN A 243 -1.69 6.52 9.89
CA GLN A 243 -1.19 5.44 10.73
C GLN A 243 -0.98 4.21 9.85
N ILE A 244 0.29 3.83 9.70
CA ILE A 244 0.71 2.70 8.86
C ILE A 244 1.16 1.57 9.77
N GLU A 245 0.71 0.36 9.50
CA GLU A 245 1.14 -0.83 10.22
C GLU A 245 2.06 -1.66 9.33
N ILE A 246 3.18 -2.12 9.90
CA ILE A 246 4.07 -3.11 9.28
C ILE A 246 3.89 -4.41 10.04
N GLN A 247 3.63 -5.49 9.30
CA GLN A 247 3.52 -6.84 9.81
C GLN A 247 4.56 -7.74 9.15
N ILE A 248 5.22 -8.58 9.94
CA ILE A 248 6.10 -9.64 9.45
C ILE A 248 5.53 -10.97 9.94
N ILE A 249 5.21 -11.83 9.00
CA ILE A 249 4.65 -13.16 9.25
C ILE A 249 5.70 -14.17 8.77
N LYS A 250 6.09 -15.08 9.66
CA LYS A 250 7.11 -16.11 9.41
C LYS A 250 6.46 -17.47 9.29
N LYS A 251 6.77 -18.21 8.24
CA LYS A 251 6.34 -19.60 8.09
C LYS A 251 7.28 -20.49 8.90
N LEU A 252 6.73 -21.16 9.90
CA LEU A 252 7.45 -22.09 10.77
C LEU A 252 7.76 -23.39 10.07
#